data_1afdf9309a4d34f997881f75ab5b702e
#
_entry.id   1afdf9309a4d34f997881f75ab5b702e
#
_cell.length_a   1.000
_cell.length_b   1.000
_cell.length_c   1.000
_cell.angle_alpha   90.00
_cell.angle_beta   90.00
_cell.angle_gamma   90.00
#
_symmetry.space_group_name_H-M   'P 1'
#
loop_
_entity.id
_entity.type
_entity.pdbx_description
1 polymer ?
#
loop_
_entity_poly.entity_id
_entity_poly.type
_entity_poly.pdbx_seq_one_letter_code
_entity_poly.pdbx_strand_id
1 'polypeptide(L)'
;MGQEYLLQVQNVTKQYGEKIALNDFSMDICQGEIVALIGENGAVKTTLLNIICGYSKPSAGQVQYKGKNIVANPLITREFGVLIEPQFLDYISAEENLRLLSQLTNQKQDTRIKELLEKTELYSSLKKKVKEFSFGMKQRLGLCQCLLTEVGFLILDEPFVGLDPIGKELFKQTILDMAHKQNVPVLFSSHDLDDVDEICDRVVMISKGNKQLDQPLEHKQTYTVKIECTIFD
;
A
#
# COMPACT_ATOMS: atom_id res chain seq x y z
N MET A 1 -0.80 -29.26 1.93
CA MET A 1 -1.74 -28.37 1.24
C MET A 1 -0.88 -27.32 0.56
N GLY A 2 -0.99 -27.11 -0.75
CA GLY A 2 -0.19 -26.11 -1.44
C GLY A 2 -0.62 -24.71 -0.95
N GLN A 3 0.35 -23.82 -0.76
CA GLN A 3 0.09 -22.43 -0.41
C GLN A 3 -0.64 -21.78 -1.59
N GLU A 4 -1.83 -21.25 -1.36
CA GLU A 4 -2.63 -20.61 -2.41
C GLU A 4 -2.21 -19.13 -2.52
N TYR A 5 -1.47 -18.80 -3.57
CA TYR A 5 -1.04 -17.44 -3.83
C TYR A 5 -2.18 -16.61 -4.42
N LEU A 6 -2.43 -15.45 -3.83
CA LEU A 6 -3.45 -14.52 -4.29
C LEU A 6 -2.97 -13.67 -5.47
N LEU A 7 -1.74 -13.16 -5.37
CA LEU A 7 -1.04 -12.43 -6.43
C LEU A 7 0.18 -13.22 -6.88
N GLN A 8 0.41 -13.30 -8.19
CA GLN A 8 1.60 -13.89 -8.78
C GLN A 8 2.16 -12.96 -9.86
N VAL A 9 3.40 -12.52 -9.67
CA VAL A 9 4.19 -11.80 -10.65
C VAL A 9 5.18 -12.79 -11.25
N GLN A 10 5.09 -13.05 -12.55
CA GLN A 10 5.83 -14.13 -13.21
C GLN A 10 6.70 -13.59 -14.35
N ASN A 11 8.01 -13.60 -14.15
CA ASN A 11 9.06 -13.22 -15.13
C ASN A 11 8.79 -11.86 -15.79
N VAL A 12 8.32 -10.89 -14.98
CA VAL A 12 7.94 -9.58 -15.48
C VAL A 12 9.17 -8.76 -15.87
N THR A 13 9.19 -8.35 -17.13
CA THR A 13 10.17 -7.40 -17.67
C THR A 13 9.44 -6.13 -18.11
N LYS A 14 10.02 -4.97 -17.81
CA LYS A 14 9.55 -3.67 -18.30
C LYS A 14 10.68 -2.89 -18.94
N GLN A 15 10.46 -2.52 -20.18
CA GLN A 15 11.42 -1.73 -20.97
C GLN A 15 10.79 -0.43 -21.45
N TYR A 16 11.54 0.67 -21.39
CA TYR A 16 11.20 1.97 -21.92
C TYR A 16 12.29 2.38 -22.93
N GLY A 17 11.97 2.32 -24.23
CA GLY A 17 12.98 2.47 -25.28
C GLY A 17 14.10 1.44 -25.13
N GLU A 18 15.33 1.88 -24.98
CA GLU A 18 16.49 0.99 -24.77
C GLU A 18 16.75 0.63 -23.29
N LYS A 19 16.08 1.33 -22.35
CA LYS A 19 16.30 1.13 -20.91
C LYS A 19 15.38 0.02 -20.36
N ILE A 20 15.99 -1.04 -19.86
CA ILE A 20 15.29 -2.06 -19.07
C ILE A 20 15.11 -1.49 -17.66
N ALA A 21 13.87 -1.24 -17.26
CA ALA A 21 13.52 -0.75 -15.93
C ALA A 21 13.32 -1.89 -14.94
N LEU A 22 12.68 -2.99 -15.36
CA LEU A 22 12.46 -4.19 -14.57
C LEU A 22 12.88 -5.39 -15.41
N ASN A 23 13.67 -6.30 -14.83
CA ASN A 23 14.26 -7.42 -15.54
C ASN A 23 13.91 -8.74 -14.87
N ASP A 24 13.13 -9.59 -15.55
CA ASP A 24 12.78 -10.96 -15.16
C ASP A 24 12.34 -11.09 -13.69
N PHE A 25 11.49 -10.18 -13.23
CA PHE A 25 11.08 -10.08 -11.84
C PHE A 25 9.93 -11.03 -11.54
N SER A 26 10.06 -11.83 -10.47
CA SER A 26 9.01 -12.74 -10.02
C SER A 26 8.82 -12.64 -8.51
N MET A 27 7.58 -12.61 -8.06
CA MET A 27 7.18 -12.69 -6.65
C MET A 27 5.73 -13.17 -6.53
N ASP A 28 5.39 -13.70 -5.37
CA ASP A 28 4.03 -14.11 -5.03
C ASP A 28 3.59 -13.43 -3.74
N ILE A 29 2.28 -13.27 -3.52
CA ILE A 29 1.73 -12.75 -2.25
C ILE A 29 0.57 -13.65 -1.85
N CYS A 30 0.55 -14.02 -0.57
CA CYS A 30 -0.51 -14.82 0.04
C CYS A 30 -1.63 -13.96 0.61
N GLN A 31 -2.76 -14.59 0.91
CA GLN A 31 -3.87 -13.94 1.58
C GLN A 31 -3.45 -13.46 2.98
N GLY A 32 -3.78 -12.21 3.33
CA GLY A 32 -3.48 -11.61 4.62
C GLY A 32 -2.01 -11.28 4.87
N GLU A 33 -1.11 -11.52 3.90
CA GLU A 33 0.32 -11.28 4.03
C GLU A 33 0.65 -9.79 3.85
N ILE A 34 1.54 -9.25 4.69
CA ILE A 34 2.10 -7.90 4.56
C ILE A 34 3.50 -7.99 3.95
N VAL A 35 3.65 -7.54 2.72
CA VAL A 35 4.92 -7.57 1.99
C VAL A 35 5.45 -6.15 1.77
N ALA A 36 6.70 -5.90 2.20
CA ALA A 36 7.41 -4.67 1.87
C ALA A 36 8.28 -4.84 0.63
N LEU A 37 8.11 -3.97 -0.34
CA LEU A 37 9.01 -3.82 -1.48
C LEU A 37 10.04 -2.73 -1.18
N ILE A 38 11.26 -3.11 -0.83
CA ILE A 38 12.31 -2.18 -0.46
C ILE A 38 13.32 -1.95 -1.57
N GLY A 39 13.88 -0.75 -1.62
CA GLY A 39 14.90 -0.38 -2.59
C GLY A 39 15.10 1.13 -2.63
N GLU A 40 16.25 1.55 -3.15
CA GLU A 40 16.60 2.97 -3.29
C GLU A 40 15.59 3.74 -4.17
N ASN A 41 15.58 5.05 -4.04
CA ASN A 41 14.81 5.91 -4.93
C ASN A 41 15.28 5.72 -6.38
N GLY A 42 14.32 5.52 -7.30
CA GLY A 42 14.61 5.15 -8.68
C GLY A 42 14.85 3.64 -8.91
N ALA A 43 14.75 2.80 -7.86
CA ALA A 43 14.85 1.34 -7.97
C ALA A 43 13.65 0.65 -8.66
N VAL A 44 12.77 1.45 -9.29
CA VAL A 44 11.65 0.95 -10.12
C VAL A 44 10.49 0.34 -9.30
N LYS A 45 10.42 0.62 -7.99
CA LYS A 45 9.32 0.15 -7.12
C LYS A 45 7.96 0.56 -7.69
N THR A 46 7.77 1.86 -7.93
CA THR A 46 6.53 2.42 -8.52
C THR A 46 6.21 1.80 -9.89
N THR A 47 7.22 1.45 -10.70
CA THR A 47 6.99 0.76 -11.99
C THR A 47 6.36 -0.61 -11.78
N LEU A 48 6.88 -1.39 -10.82
CA LEU A 48 6.32 -2.70 -10.48
C LEU A 48 4.90 -2.56 -9.92
N LEU A 49 4.68 -1.63 -8.99
CA LEU A 49 3.34 -1.37 -8.44
C LEU A 49 2.35 -0.98 -9.53
N ASN A 50 2.73 -0.10 -10.47
CA ASN A 50 1.90 0.28 -11.61
C ASN A 50 1.55 -0.90 -12.53
N ILE A 51 2.47 -1.86 -12.70
CA ILE A 51 2.20 -3.09 -13.46
C ILE A 51 1.21 -3.99 -12.70
N ILE A 52 1.39 -4.15 -11.40
CA ILE A 52 0.47 -4.92 -10.54
C ILE A 52 -0.92 -4.30 -10.52
N CYS A 53 -1.03 -2.97 -10.47
CA CYS A 53 -2.32 -2.26 -10.54
C CYS A 53 -2.97 -2.28 -11.94
N GLY A 54 -2.27 -2.77 -12.96
CA GLY A 54 -2.75 -2.73 -14.35
C GLY A 54 -2.66 -1.37 -15.02
N TYR A 55 -2.03 -0.37 -14.37
CA TYR A 55 -1.82 0.98 -14.96
C TYR A 55 -0.75 0.97 -16.05
N SER A 56 0.15 -0.01 -16.04
CA SER A 56 1.18 -0.21 -17.06
C SER A 56 1.26 -1.68 -17.46
N LYS A 57 1.36 -1.94 -18.75
CA LYS A 57 1.57 -3.32 -19.25
C LYS A 57 3.04 -3.70 -19.12
N PRO A 58 3.36 -4.94 -18.72
CA PRO A 58 4.72 -5.47 -18.81
C PRO A 58 5.14 -5.61 -20.28
N SER A 59 6.45 -5.56 -20.57
CA SER A 59 7.02 -5.86 -21.89
C SER A 59 7.10 -7.37 -22.12
N ALA A 60 7.34 -8.16 -21.06
CA ALA A 60 7.29 -9.61 -21.05
C ALA A 60 6.85 -10.11 -19.67
N GLY A 61 6.48 -11.38 -19.58
CA GLY A 61 5.92 -11.96 -18.36
C GLY A 61 4.46 -11.60 -18.14
N GLN A 62 3.95 -11.88 -16.94
CA GLN A 62 2.55 -11.62 -16.60
C GLN A 62 2.36 -11.40 -15.09
N VAL A 63 1.23 -10.77 -14.76
CA VAL A 63 0.73 -10.67 -13.39
C VAL A 63 -0.65 -11.31 -13.33
N GLN A 64 -0.83 -12.19 -12.35
CA GLN A 64 -2.11 -12.85 -12.07
C GLN A 64 -2.60 -12.48 -10.68
N TYR A 65 -3.88 -12.20 -10.55
CA TYR A 65 -4.58 -12.02 -9.29
C TYR A 65 -5.76 -12.98 -9.24
N LYS A 66 -5.86 -13.78 -8.18
CA LYS A 66 -6.87 -14.86 -8.07
C LYS A 66 -6.87 -15.78 -9.29
N GLY A 67 -5.67 -16.12 -9.79
CA GLY A 67 -5.48 -16.98 -10.96
C GLY A 67 -5.85 -16.36 -12.32
N LYS A 68 -6.24 -15.07 -12.36
CA LYS A 68 -6.61 -14.36 -13.60
C LYS A 68 -5.55 -13.33 -13.98
N ASN A 69 -5.12 -13.35 -15.24
CA ASN A 69 -4.19 -12.37 -15.77
C ASN A 69 -4.81 -10.96 -15.74
N ILE A 70 -4.14 -9.99 -15.09
CA ILE A 70 -4.63 -8.63 -14.88
C ILE A 70 -4.80 -7.88 -16.21
N VAL A 71 -3.90 -8.06 -17.18
CA VAL A 71 -3.97 -7.38 -18.47
C VAL A 71 -5.16 -7.87 -19.29
N ALA A 72 -5.48 -9.17 -19.22
CA ALA A 72 -6.62 -9.76 -19.90
C ALA A 72 -7.95 -9.49 -19.18
N ASN A 73 -7.91 -9.24 -17.87
CA ASN A 73 -9.09 -9.04 -17.02
C ASN A 73 -8.96 -7.77 -16.17
N PRO A 74 -8.89 -6.58 -16.76
CA PRO A 74 -8.57 -5.34 -16.03
C PRO A 74 -9.61 -4.97 -14.96
N LEU A 75 -10.83 -5.47 -15.04
CA LEU A 75 -11.88 -5.20 -14.06
C LEU A 75 -11.59 -5.81 -12.68
N ILE A 76 -10.71 -6.81 -12.61
CA ILE A 76 -10.36 -7.45 -11.33
C ILE A 76 -9.59 -6.51 -10.40
N THR A 77 -8.90 -5.50 -10.95
CA THR A 77 -8.17 -4.51 -10.15
C THR A 77 -9.08 -3.49 -9.47
N ARG A 78 -10.40 -3.53 -9.73
CA ARG A 78 -11.39 -2.72 -8.99
C ARG A 78 -11.50 -3.09 -7.52
N GLU A 79 -11.03 -4.29 -7.15
CA GLU A 79 -10.93 -4.71 -5.75
C GLU A 79 -9.68 -4.14 -5.05
N PHE A 80 -8.82 -3.42 -5.76
CA PHE A 80 -7.58 -2.89 -5.18
C PHE A 80 -7.82 -1.53 -4.52
N GLY A 81 -7.37 -1.39 -3.27
CA GLY A 81 -7.13 -0.08 -2.65
C GLY A 81 -5.73 0.39 -3.03
N VAL A 82 -5.61 1.45 -3.82
CA VAL A 82 -4.32 1.87 -4.39
C VAL A 82 -3.97 3.28 -3.94
N LEU A 83 -2.81 3.43 -3.30
CA LEU A 83 -2.19 4.71 -2.96
C LEU A 83 -0.86 4.84 -3.71
N ILE A 84 -0.92 5.27 -4.96
CA ILE A 84 0.23 5.63 -5.80
C ILE A 84 -0.05 7.01 -6.35
N GLU A 85 0.68 8.04 -5.90
CA GLU A 85 0.49 9.43 -6.32
C GLU A 85 -1.00 9.84 -6.32
N PRO A 86 -1.66 9.92 -5.14
CA PRO A 86 -3.10 10.13 -5.09
C PRO A 86 -3.51 11.43 -5.76
N GLN A 87 -4.51 11.36 -6.63
CA GLN A 87 -5.01 12.50 -7.39
C GLN A 87 -6.29 13.05 -6.74
N PHE A 88 -6.36 14.37 -6.63
CA PHE A 88 -7.48 15.07 -6.06
C PHE A 88 -7.95 16.22 -6.95
N LEU A 89 -9.20 16.57 -6.82
CA LEU A 89 -9.71 17.85 -7.32
C LEU A 89 -9.40 18.93 -6.27
N ASP A 90 -8.32 19.66 -6.50
CA ASP A 90 -7.73 20.59 -5.53
C ASP A 90 -8.68 21.74 -5.10
N TYR A 91 -9.68 22.08 -5.92
CA TYR A 91 -10.57 23.22 -5.71
C TYR A 91 -11.86 22.89 -4.95
N ILE A 92 -12.11 21.62 -4.67
CA ILE A 92 -13.22 21.17 -3.84
C ILE A 92 -12.71 20.61 -2.51
N SER A 93 -13.61 20.39 -1.56
CA SER A 93 -13.27 19.90 -0.23
C SER A 93 -12.86 18.41 -0.23
N ALA A 94 -12.25 17.97 0.89
CA ALA A 94 -11.94 16.56 1.10
C ALA A 94 -13.20 15.69 1.05
N GLU A 95 -14.28 16.12 1.71
CA GLU A 95 -15.55 15.41 1.69
C GLU A 95 -16.12 15.29 0.28
N GLU A 96 -16.10 16.38 -0.51
CA GLU A 96 -16.60 16.37 -1.89
C GLU A 96 -15.79 15.46 -2.79
N ASN A 97 -14.45 15.41 -2.64
CA ASN A 97 -13.60 14.46 -3.36
C ASN A 97 -14.02 13.01 -3.09
N LEU A 98 -14.23 12.64 -1.82
CA LEU A 98 -14.63 11.28 -1.46
C LEU A 98 -16.07 10.97 -1.93
N ARG A 99 -16.99 11.95 -1.87
CA ARG A 99 -18.35 11.77 -2.39
C ARG A 99 -18.39 11.53 -3.90
N LEU A 100 -17.60 12.27 -4.67
CA LEU A 100 -17.50 12.06 -6.11
C LEU A 100 -16.97 10.66 -6.43
N LEU A 101 -15.93 10.20 -5.73
CA LEU A 101 -15.41 8.85 -5.90
C LEU A 101 -16.46 7.79 -5.54
N SER A 102 -17.17 7.98 -4.43
CA SER A 102 -18.27 7.10 -4.00
C SER A 102 -19.38 6.97 -5.06
N GLN A 103 -19.73 8.09 -5.72
CA GLN A 103 -20.72 8.07 -6.82
C GLN A 103 -20.24 7.26 -8.03
N LEU A 104 -18.96 7.34 -8.38
CA LEU A 104 -18.36 6.57 -9.48
C LEU A 104 -18.37 5.06 -9.22
N THR A 105 -18.36 4.66 -7.95
CA THR A 105 -18.44 3.24 -7.54
C THR A 105 -19.85 2.73 -7.31
N ASN A 106 -20.89 3.55 -7.60
CA ASN A 106 -22.32 3.26 -7.37
C ASN A 106 -22.66 2.89 -5.91
N GLN A 107 -21.87 3.35 -4.96
CA GLN A 107 -22.09 3.11 -3.52
C GLN A 107 -22.33 4.45 -2.82
N LYS A 108 -23.54 4.65 -2.28
CA LYS A 108 -23.78 5.79 -1.38
C LYS A 108 -23.16 5.48 -0.02
N GLN A 109 -22.03 6.13 0.28
CA GLN A 109 -21.22 5.81 1.47
C GLN A 109 -21.02 7.03 2.40
N ASP A 110 -22.03 7.86 2.60
CA ASP A 110 -21.91 9.06 3.45
C ASP A 110 -21.43 8.73 4.87
N THR A 111 -21.93 7.65 5.47
CA THR A 111 -21.48 7.17 6.79
C THR A 111 -20.01 6.74 6.73
N ARG A 112 -19.62 5.95 5.71
CA ARG A 112 -18.25 5.47 5.53
C ARG A 112 -17.26 6.61 5.32
N ILE A 113 -17.63 7.64 4.55
CA ILE A 113 -16.81 8.84 4.35
C ILE A 113 -16.52 9.51 5.68
N LYS A 114 -17.54 9.69 6.53
CA LYS A 114 -17.40 10.30 7.85
C LYS A 114 -16.46 9.47 8.74
N GLU A 115 -16.68 8.18 8.84
CA GLU A 115 -15.85 7.24 9.61
C GLU A 115 -14.37 7.29 9.17
N LEU A 116 -14.11 7.31 7.85
CA LEU A 116 -12.76 7.38 7.32
C LEU A 116 -12.09 8.71 7.64
N LEU A 117 -12.79 9.83 7.49
CA LEU A 117 -12.26 11.15 7.84
C LEU A 117 -11.99 11.29 9.34
N GLU A 118 -12.82 10.68 10.20
CA GLU A 118 -12.57 10.61 11.64
C GLU A 118 -11.35 9.74 11.95
N LYS A 119 -11.30 8.52 11.38
CA LYS A 119 -10.19 7.58 11.56
C LYS A 119 -8.84 8.17 11.10
N THR A 120 -8.83 8.97 10.05
CA THR A 120 -7.61 9.59 9.50
C THR A 120 -7.32 10.98 10.06
N GLU A 121 -8.06 11.43 11.10
CA GLU A 121 -7.92 12.75 11.74
C GLU A 121 -8.14 13.94 10.79
N LEU A 122 -8.87 13.73 9.70
CA LEU A 122 -9.21 14.77 8.73
C LEU A 122 -10.58 15.40 8.94
N TYR A 123 -11.37 14.89 9.89
CA TYR A 123 -12.75 15.32 10.09
C TYR A 123 -12.88 16.85 10.37
N SER A 124 -11.98 17.42 11.16
CA SER A 124 -11.94 18.87 11.42
C SER A 124 -11.63 19.70 10.16
N SER A 125 -11.09 19.09 9.14
CA SER A 125 -10.71 19.73 7.86
C SER A 125 -11.57 19.30 6.68
N LEU A 126 -12.66 18.55 6.91
CA LEU A 126 -13.48 17.94 5.85
C LEU A 126 -14.03 18.95 4.83
N LYS A 127 -14.29 20.20 5.25
CA LYS A 127 -14.78 21.30 4.39
C LYS A 127 -13.69 22.15 3.75
N LYS A 128 -12.40 21.96 4.14
CA LYS A 128 -11.28 22.67 3.52
C LYS A 128 -11.01 22.13 2.12
N LYS A 129 -10.65 23.01 1.21
CA LYS A 129 -10.23 22.64 -0.14
C LYS A 129 -8.92 21.87 -0.10
N VAL A 130 -8.77 20.83 -0.93
CA VAL A 130 -7.58 19.97 -0.91
C VAL A 130 -6.29 20.72 -1.26
N LYS A 131 -6.36 21.81 -2.02
CA LYS A 131 -5.21 22.70 -2.26
C LYS A 131 -4.59 23.31 -0.98
N GLU A 132 -5.37 23.37 0.11
CA GLU A 132 -4.95 23.90 1.42
C GLU A 132 -4.34 22.83 2.32
N PHE A 133 -4.33 21.55 1.86
CA PHE A 133 -3.83 20.44 2.62
C PHE A 133 -2.29 20.37 2.55
N SER A 134 -1.67 20.03 3.68
CA SER A 134 -0.27 19.63 3.70
C SER A 134 -0.07 18.31 2.96
N PHE A 135 1.16 17.95 2.67
CA PHE A 135 1.48 16.68 2.03
C PHE A 135 0.95 15.49 2.87
N GLY A 136 1.18 15.47 4.18
CA GLY A 136 0.68 14.43 5.08
C GLY A 136 -0.86 14.36 5.13
N MET A 137 -1.57 15.52 5.07
CA MET A 137 -3.03 15.51 4.95
C MET A 137 -3.50 14.91 3.62
N LYS A 138 -2.80 15.17 2.52
CA LYS A 138 -3.07 14.55 1.22
C LYS A 138 -2.84 13.05 1.27
N GLN A 139 -1.78 12.57 1.93
CA GLN A 139 -1.54 11.14 2.14
C GLN A 139 -2.69 10.49 2.92
N ARG A 140 -3.11 11.09 4.04
CA ARG A 140 -4.24 10.60 4.84
C ARG A 140 -5.56 10.58 4.03
N LEU A 141 -5.79 11.59 3.19
CA LEU A 141 -6.97 11.62 2.30
C LEU A 141 -6.87 10.53 1.22
N GLY A 142 -5.67 10.26 0.67
CA GLY A 142 -5.42 9.16 -0.24
C GLY A 142 -5.74 7.80 0.39
N LEU A 143 -5.39 7.61 1.66
CA LEU A 143 -5.78 6.41 2.41
C LEU A 143 -7.32 6.29 2.53
N CYS A 144 -8.04 7.41 2.77
CA CYS A 144 -9.50 7.39 2.73
C CYS A 144 -10.03 6.93 1.36
N GLN A 145 -9.43 7.38 0.25
CA GLN A 145 -9.81 6.93 -1.09
C GLN A 145 -9.63 5.42 -1.27
N CYS A 146 -8.50 4.88 -0.82
CA CYS A 146 -8.22 3.44 -0.89
C CYS A 146 -9.24 2.60 -0.13
N LEU A 147 -9.71 3.10 1.03
CA LEU A 147 -10.57 2.37 1.95
C LEU A 147 -12.06 2.70 1.78
N LEU A 148 -12.40 3.49 0.77
CA LEU A 148 -13.79 3.94 0.55
C LEU A 148 -14.71 2.77 0.14
N THR A 149 -14.17 1.80 -0.59
CA THR A 149 -14.86 0.58 -1.01
C THR A 149 -14.31 -0.65 -0.29
N GLU A 150 -14.92 -1.81 -0.50
CA GLU A 150 -14.33 -3.07 -0.05
C GLU A 150 -13.02 -3.33 -0.79
N VAL A 151 -11.97 -3.61 -0.03
CA VAL A 151 -10.62 -3.81 -0.55
C VAL A 151 -10.27 -5.28 -0.50
N GLY A 152 -9.94 -5.87 -1.64
CA GLY A 152 -9.44 -7.24 -1.75
C GLY A 152 -7.91 -7.33 -1.78
N PHE A 153 -7.22 -6.22 -2.06
CA PHE A 153 -5.76 -6.10 -2.04
C PHE A 153 -5.36 -4.63 -1.84
N LEU A 154 -4.52 -4.33 -0.85
CA LEU A 154 -4.06 -2.97 -0.56
C LEU A 154 -2.65 -2.75 -1.10
N ILE A 155 -2.46 -1.71 -1.92
CA ILE A 155 -1.19 -1.38 -2.57
C ILE A 155 -0.83 0.07 -2.26
N LEU A 156 0.32 0.28 -1.61
CA LEU A 156 0.73 1.59 -1.13
C LEU A 156 2.16 1.92 -1.60
N ASP A 157 2.35 3.05 -2.28
CA ASP A 157 3.68 3.51 -2.67
C ASP A 157 4.18 4.56 -1.69
N GLU A 158 5.29 4.25 -0.99
CA GLU A 158 5.93 5.11 0.01
C GLU A 158 4.92 5.73 1.03
N PRO A 159 4.06 4.93 1.69
CA PRO A 159 2.92 5.45 2.46
C PRO A 159 3.29 6.30 3.67
N PHE A 160 4.51 6.14 4.21
CA PHE A 160 4.96 6.81 5.43
C PHE A 160 5.68 8.14 5.18
N VAL A 161 6.03 8.44 3.93
CA VAL A 161 6.75 9.66 3.56
C VAL A 161 5.92 10.90 3.86
N GLY A 162 6.53 11.87 4.56
CA GLY A 162 5.92 13.16 4.89
C GLY A 162 4.81 13.11 5.94
N LEU A 163 4.63 11.99 6.62
CA LEU A 163 3.75 11.88 7.77
C LEU A 163 4.47 12.25 9.07
N ASP A 164 3.73 12.85 9.98
CA ASP A 164 4.11 13.00 11.37
C ASP A 164 4.03 11.64 12.12
N PRO A 165 4.59 11.52 13.33
CA PRO A 165 4.57 10.24 14.07
C PRO A 165 3.16 9.67 14.26
N ILE A 166 2.16 10.52 14.50
CA ILE A 166 0.76 10.11 14.66
C ILE A 166 0.22 9.54 13.33
N GLY A 167 0.52 10.22 12.22
CA GLY A 167 0.14 9.76 10.89
C GLY A 167 0.79 8.44 10.51
N LYS A 168 2.07 8.25 10.84
CA LYS A 168 2.76 6.97 10.61
C LYS A 168 2.08 5.84 11.38
N GLU A 169 1.80 6.04 12.67
CA GLU A 169 1.13 5.05 13.51
C GLU A 169 -0.26 4.70 12.96
N LEU A 170 -1.03 5.69 12.53
CA LEU A 170 -2.34 5.48 11.92
C LEU A 170 -2.25 4.60 10.66
N PHE A 171 -1.25 4.83 9.79
CA PHE A 171 -1.04 4.00 8.60
C PHE A 171 -0.63 2.58 8.99
N LYS A 172 0.31 2.40 9.93
CA LYS A 172 0.75 1.09 10.43
C LYS A 172 -0.42 0.29 10.98
N GLN A 173 -1.23 0.88 11.87
CA GLN A 173 -2.41 0.23 12.42
C GLN A 173 -3.44 -0.12 11.34
N THR A 174 -3.61 0.74 10.33
CA THR A 174 -4.52 0.44 9.22
C THR A 174 -4.03 -0.76 8.40
N ILE A 175 -2.74 -0.84 8.10
CA ILE A 175 -2.12 -1.97 7.39
C ILE A 175 -2.31 -3.27 8.18
N LEU A 176 -2.00 -3.26 9.48
CA LEU A 176 -2.17 -4.41 10.36
C LEU A 176 -3.64 -4.85 10.46
N ASP A 177 -4.56 -3.89 10.60
CA ASP A 177 -6.00 -4.18 10.65
C ASP A 177 -6.50 -4.82 9.36
N MET A 178 -6.06 -4.31 8.20
CA MET A 178 -6.43 -4.88 6.89
C MET A 178 -5.92 -6.30 6.75
N ALA A 179 -4.65 -6.53 7.05
CA ALA A 179 -4.04 -7.84 6.90
C ALA A 179 -4.58 -8.85 7.92
N HIS A 180 -4.49 -8.54 9.21
CA HIS A 180 -4.72 -9.53 10.26
C HIS A 180 -6.18 -9.67 10.67
N LYS A 181 -7.00 -8.58 10.61
CA LYS A 181 -8.42 -8.64 10.98
C LYS A 181 -9.34 -8.90 9.79
N GLN A 182 -8.99 -8.39 8.60
CA GLN A 182 -9.81 -8.53 7.41
C GLN A 182 -9.24 -9.54 6.40
N ASN A 183 -8.07 -10.11 6.71
CA ASN A 183 -7.37 -11.07 5.85
C ASN A 183 -7.10 -10.52 4.43
N VAL A 184 -6.86 -9.20 4.31
CA VAL A 184 -6.54 -8.53 3.05
C VAL A 184 -5.03 -8.44 2.90
N PRO A 185 -4.42 -8.93 1.81
CA PRO A 185 -2.99 -8.79 1.59
C PRO A 185 -2.61 -7.34 1.38
N VAL A 186 -1.41 -6.98 1.82
CA VAL A 186 -0.87 -5.62 1.67
C VAL A 186 0.50 -5.68 1.03
N LEU A 187 0.69 -4.90 -0.02
CA LEU A 187 1.98 -4.63 -0.63
C LEU A 187 2.29 -3.15 -0.49
N PHE A 188 3.37 -2.79 0.17
CA PHE A 188 3.79 -1.41 0.19
C PHE A 188 5.27 -1.25 -0.16
N SER A 189 5.61 -0.13 -0.78
CA SER A 189 6.99 0.22 -1.02
C SER A 189 7.55 1.06 0.13
N SER A 190 8.84 0.88 0.42
CA SER A 190 9.58 1.74 1.35
C SER A 190 11.07 1.79 0.98
N HIS A 191 11.73 2.85 1.44
CA HIS A 191 13.20 2.94 1.49
C HIS A 191 13.71 3.03 2.95
N ASP A 192 12.79 3.06 3.93
CA ASP A 192 13.06 3.11 5.36
C ASP A 192 12.83 1.73 5.98
N LEU A 193 13.87 1.14 6.56
CA LEU A 193 13.83 -0.19 7.15
C LEU A 193 13.12 -0.21 8.51
N ASP A 194 13.16 0.90 9.25
CA ASP A 194 12.53 0.96 10.58
C ASP A 194 11.01 0.83 10.47
N ASP A 195 10.41 1.49 9.46
CA ASP A 195 8.97 1.36 9.19
C ASP A 195 8.57 -0.06 8.72
N VAL A 196 9.50 -0.80 8.10
CA VAL A 196 9.29 -2.17 7.59
C VAL A 196 9.34 -3.20 8.71
N ASP A 197 10.36 -3.14 9.57
CA ASP A 197 10.61 -4.13 10.65
C ASP A 197 9.44 -4.26 11.63
N GLU A 198 8.63 -3.20 11.77
CA GLU A 198 7.55 -3.18 12.75
C GLU A 198 6.28 -3.91 12.30
N ILE A 199 6.01 -3.99 10.98
CA ILE A 199 4.70 -4.43 10.49
C ILE A 199 4.74 -5.52 9.42
N CYS A 200 5.91 -5.83 8.80
CA CYS A 200 5.97 -6.72 7.66
C CYS A 200 6.18 -8.17 8.02
N ASP A 201 5.50 -9.06 7.31
CA ASP A 201 5.74 -10.50 7.36
C ASP A 201 6.92 -10.90 6.46
N ARG A 202 7.12 -10.19 5.34
CA ARG A 202 8.13 -10.50 4.33
C ARG A 202 8.66 -9.26 3.62
N VAL A 203 9.94 -9.31 3.28
CA VAL A 203 10.63 -8.25 2.54
C VAL A 203 11.09 -8.76 1.18
N VAL A 204 10.81 -7.98 0.15
CA VAL A 204 11.33 -8.16 -1.20
C VAL A 204 12.20 -6.96 -1.54
N MET A 205 13.50 -7.19 -1.77
CA MET A 205 14.43 -6.11 -2.13
C MET A 205 14.63 -6.05 -3.63
N ILE A 206 14.51 -4.84 -4.18
CA ILE A 206 14.76 -4.56 -5.59
C ILE A 206 15.88 -3.52 -5.74
N SER A 207 16.83 -3.79 -6.61
CA SER A 207 17.88 -2.84 -6.98
C SER A 207 18.14 -2.89 -8.48
N LYS A 208 18.20 -1.73 -9.13
CA LYS A 208 18.42 -1.59 -10.59
C LYS A 208 17.55 -2.52 -11.43
N GLY A 209 16.28 -2.66 -11.03
CA GLY A 209 15.30 -3.47 -11.75
C GLY A 209 15.38 -4.99 -11.51
N ASN A 210 16.30 -5.46 -10.67
CA ASN A 210 16.46 -6.88 -10.36
C ASN A 210 16.07 -7.17 -8.91
N LYS A 211 15.45 -8.33 -8.67
CA LYS A 211 15.19 -8.83 -7.32
C LYS A 211 16.52 -9.26 -6.68
N GLN A 212 16.84 -8.71 -5.51
CA GLN A 212 18.07 -9.02 -4.78
C GLN A 212 17.81 -9.96 -3.62
N LEU A 213 16.65 -9.84 -2.98
CA LEU A 213 16.26 -10.60 -1.81
C LEU A 213 14.75 -10.83 -1.83
N ASP A 214 14.34 -11.96 -1.26
CA ASP A 214 12.93 -12.28 -1.02
C ASP A 214 12.89 -13.25 0.17
N GLN A 215 12.56 -12.72 1.36
CA GLN A 215 12.63 -13.52 2.59
C GLN A 215 11.61 -13.07 3.62
N PRO A 216 11.08 -13.99 4.44
CA PRO A 216 10.26 -13.64 5.61
C PRO A 216 11.09 -12.85 6.61
N LEU A 217 10.43 -11.95 7.34
CA LEU A 217 10.98 -11.28 8.51
C LEU A 217 10.61 -12.10 9.76
N GLU A 218 11.60 -12.50 10.52
CA GLU A 218 11.39 -13.00 11.86
C GLU A 218 11.13 -11.79 12.77
N HIS A 219 9.89 -11.57 13.17
CA HIS A 219 9.59 -10.53 14.15
C HIS A 219 10.41 -10.79 15.42
N LYS A 220 11.27 -9.85 15.76
CA LYS A 220 12.01 -9.90 17.02
C LYS A 220 11.00 -10.02 18.16
N GLN A 221 11.03 -11.11 18.91
CA GLN A 221 10.26 -11.23 20.12
C GLN A 221 10.67 -10.08 21.04
N THR A 222 9.77 -9.14 21.29
CA THR A 222 10.02 -8.02 22.20
C THR A 222 10.04 -8.60 23.62
N TYR A 223 11.22 -8.81 24.18
CA TYR A 223 11.39 -9.18 25.58
C TYR A 223 11.21 -7.93 26.43
N THR A 224 10.14 -7.85 27.22
CA THR A 224 9.99 -6.82 28.24
C THR A 224 10.87 -7.21 29.42
N VAL A 225 12.03 -6.57 29.57
CA VAL A 225 12.88 -6.71 30.75
C VAL A 225 12.31 -5.81 31.84
N LYS A 226 11.69 -6.38 32.88
CA LYS A 226 11.38 -5.65 34.11
C LYS A 226 12.67 -5.48 34.93
N ILE A 227 13.17 -4.26 34.98
CA ILE A 227 14.27 -3.92 35.89
C ILE A 227 13.65 -3.50 37.23
N GLU A 228 13.73 -4.36 38.24
CA GLU A 228 13.42 -4.00 39.62
C GLU A 228 14.64 -3.32 40.23
N CYS A 229 14.58 -2.00 40.39
CA CYS A 229 15.59 -1.26 41.16
C CYS A 229 15.26 -1.35 42.63
N THR A 230 16.04 -2.10 43.40
CA THR A 230 16.00 -2.05 44.84
C THR A 230 16.88 -0.87 45.27
N ILE A 231 16.26 0.19 45.78
CA ILE A 231 16.99 1.31 46.42
C ILE A 231 17.30 0.83 47.82
N PHE A 232 18.57 0.66 48.11
CA PHE A 232 19.04 0.47 49.50
C PHE A 232 19.16 1.87 50.13
N ASP A 233 18.43 2.09 51.24
CA ASP A 233 18.58 3.25 52.14
C ASP A 233 19.87 3.14 52.97
#